data_6b5389a48ef9686b12d3dfb684f50258
#
_entry.id   6b5389a48ef9686b12d3dfb684f50258
#
_cell.length_a   1.000
_cell.length_b   1.000
_cell.length_c   1.000
_cell.angle_alpha   90.00
_cell.angle_beta   90.00
_cell.angle_gamma   90.00
#
_symmetry.space_group_name_H-M   'P 1'
#
loop_
_entity.id
_entity.type
_entity.pdbx_description
1 polymer ?
#
loop_
_entity_poly.entity_id
_entity_poly.type
_entity_poly.pdbx_seq_one_letter_code
_entity_poly.pdbx_strand_id
1 'polypeptide(L)'
;KNIKQIYYDMRKQITLLCMMAFLSSLHVTAQSFRKYIDAKPELSASNGVAYPTPSGKLTVPPAGYVPVYISHYGRHGSRYLLSGQDYTRPLQVLERADSSGVLSDKGRETMGKIRRMYAESYKRWGELTPLGAEHHKQIARRMFKRFPSVFRDSVWVDAKSTVVIRCILSM
;
A
#
# COMPACT_ATOMS: atom_id res chain seq x y z
N LYS A 1 54.77 -4.74 -26.28
CA LYS A 1 53.56 -5.42 -25.72
C LYS A 1 52.77 -6.03 -26.86
N ASN A 2 52.39 -7.31 -26.72
CA ASN A 2 51.66 -8.02 -27.74
C ASN A 2 50.27 -7.42 -27.95
N ILE A 3 49.86 -7.12 -29.15
CA ILE A 3 48.59 -6.50 -29.51
C ILE A 3 47.39 -7.23 -28.85
N LYS A 4 47.47 -8.57 -28.79
CA LYS A 4 46.44 -9.41 -28.12
C LYS A 4 46.32 -9.09 -26.60
N GLN A 5 47.40 -8.77 -25.93
CA GLN A 5 47.40 -8.44 -24.52
C GLN A 5 46.78 -7.05 -24.28
N ILE A 6 47.07 -6.07 -25.13
CA ILE A 6 46.48 -4.74 -25.08
C ILE A 6 44.98 -4.81 -25.28
N TYR A 7 44.51 -5.62 -26.23
CA TYR A 7 43.09 -5.80 -26.51
C TYR A 7 42.35 -6.49 -25.33
N TYR A 8 42.97 -7.44 -24.68
CA TYR A 8 42.43 -8.12 -23.51
C TYR A 8 42.30 -7.18 -22.30
N ASP A 9 43.33 -6.39 -22.03
CA ASP A 9 43.34 -5.42 -20.93
C ASP A 9 42.32 -4.31 -21.15
N MET A 10 42.16 -3.84 -22.39
CA MET A 10 41.16 -2.84 -22.74
C MET A 10 39.73 -3.38 -22.57
N ARG A 11 39.43 -4.60 -22.98
CA ARG A 11 38.12 -5.23 -22.75
C ARG A 11 37.80 -5.36 -21.25
N LYS A 12 38.74 -5.76 -20.41
CA LYS A 12 38.55 -5.82 -18.97
C LYS A 12 38.21 -4.45 -18.39
N GLN A 13 38.91 -3.39 -18.78
CA GLN A 13 38.65 -2.05 -18.31
C GLN A 13 37.26 -1.55 -18.73
N ILE A 14 36.84 -1.80 -19.96
CA ILE A 14 35.50 -1.43 -20.45
C ILE A 14 34.42 -2.19 -19.66
N THR A 15 34.59 -3.49 -19.44
CA THR A 15 33.63 -4.29 -18.67
C THR A 15 33.52 -3.80 -17.23
N LEU A 16 34.63 -3.44 -16.59
CA LEU A 16 34.65 -2.91 -15.23
C LEU A 16 33.95 -1.53 -15.15
N LEU A 17 34.17 -0.66 -16.15
CA LEU A 17 33.54 0.66 -16.24
C LEU A 17 32.01 0.54 -16.42
N CYS A 18 31.56 -0.38 -17.31
CA CYS A 18 30.15 -0.65 -17.50
C CYS A 18 29.47 -1.21 -16.24
N MET A 19 30.16 -2.08 -15.50
CA MET A 19 29.67 -2.65 -14.26
C MET A 19 29.56 -1.58 -13.14
N MET A 20 30.54 -0.67 -13.03
CA MET A 20 30.46 0.46 -12.11
C MET A 20 29.36 1.45 -12.45
N ALA A 21 29.15 1.77 -13.75
CA ALA A 21 28.07 2.62 -14.20
C ALA A 21 26.68 2.00 -13.93
N PHE A 22 26.53 0.69 -14.08
CA PHE A 22 25.29 -0.02 -13.74
C PHE A 22 25.02 -0.02 -12.22
N LEU A 23 26.03 -0.24 -11.39
CA LEU A 23 25.89 -0.17 -9.92
C LEU A 23 25.53 1.23 -9.43
N SER A 24 26.09 2.29 -10.03
CA SER A 24 25.75 3.68 -9.67
C SER A 24 24.32 4.08 -10.04
N SER A 25 23.76 3.55 -11.13
CA SER A 25 22.37 3.81 -11.52
C SER A 25 21.35 3.24 -10.53
N LEU A 26 21.65 2.11 -9.88
CA LEU A 26 20.80 1.51 -8.85
C LEU A 26 20.71 2.39 -7.58
N HIS A 27 21.80 3.08 -7.22
CA HIS A 27 21.81 3.97 -6.05
C HIS A 27 20.96 5.24 -6.26
N VAL A 28 20.91 5.79 -7.47
CA VAL A 28 20.15 7.01 -7.78
C VAL A 28 18.64 6.76 -7.64
N THR A 29 18.14 5.63 -8.10
CA THR A 29 16.72 5.26 -7.95
C THR A 29 16.32 5.05 -6.48
N ALA A 30 17.18 4.42 -5.69
CA ALA A 30 16.93 4.19 -4.27
C ALA A 30 16.87 5.49 -3.46
N GLN A 31 17.73 6.47 -3.76
CA GLN A 31 17.72 7.77 -3.08
C GLN A 31 16.49 8.62 -3.40
N SER A 32 15.99 8.59 -4.64
CA SER A 32 14.77 9.32 -5.01
C SER A 32 13.52 8.74 -4.34
N PHE A 33 13.44 7.41 -4.26
CA PHE A 33 12.34 6.72 -3.57
C PHE A 33 12.36 6.98 -2.06
N ARG A 34 13.54 7.00 -1.43
CA ARG A 34 13.68 7.32 -0.01
C ARG A 34 13.17 8.72 0.32
N LYS A 35 13.57 9.75 -0.44
CA LYS A 35 13.04 11.11 -0.28
C LYS A 35 11.52 11.18 -0.38
N TYR A 36 10.92 10.40 -1.27
CA TYR A 36 9.47 10.33 -1.43
C TYR A 36 8.78 9.72 -0.19
N ILE A 37 9.35 8.67 0.38
CA ILE A 37 8.84 8.05 1.62
C ILE A 37 9.08 8.95 2.83
N ASP A 38 10.24 9.62 2.93
CA ASP A 38 10.54 10.55 4.02
C ASP A 38 9.58 11.75 4.04
N ALA A 39 9.14 12.21 2.86
CA ALA A 39 8.14 13.28 2.73
C ALA A 39 6.71 12.82 3.07
N LYS A 40 6.42 11.52 2.94
CA LYS A 40 5.10 10.90 3.20
C LYS A 40 5.29 9.54 3.87
N PRO A 41 5.63 9.52 5.17
CA PRO A 41 5.95 8.28 5.89
C PRO A 41 4.84 7.22 5.86
N GLU A 42 3.58 7.66 5.75
CA GLU A 42 2.42 6.77 5.63
C GLU A 42 2.50 5.83 4.42
N LEU A 43 3.20 6.21 3.36
CA LEU A 43 3.39 5.37 2.17
C LEU A 43 4.30 4.18 2.43
N SER A 44 5.09 4.19 3.49
CA SER A 44 5.89 3.03 3.92
C SER A 44 5.03 1.86 4.40
N ALA A 45 3.76 2.13 4.75
CA ALA A 45 2.82 1.08 5.15
C ALA A 45 2.38 0.17 4.00
N SER A 46 2.86 0.40 2.76
CA SER A 46 2.57 -0.45 1.60
C SER A 46 1.05 -0.72 1.46
N ASN A 47 0.64 -1.99 1.51
CA ASN A 47 -0.78 -2.38 1.46
C ASN A 47 -1.57 -2.06 2.75
N GLY A 48 -0.94 -1.53 3.78
CA GLY A 48 -1.60 -0.98 4.97
C GLY A 48 -2.19 0.41 4.76
N VAL A 49 -1.80 1.11 3.66
CA VAL A 49 -2.41 2.42 3.32
C VAL A 49 -3.87 2.21 2.92
N ALA A 50 -4.74 3.03 3.49
CA ALA A 50 -6.16 3.04 3.18
C ALA A 50 -6.41 3.49 1.73
N TYR A 51 -7.55 3.11 1.14
CA TYR A 51 -7.97 3.62 -0.16
C TYR A 51 -8.08 5.15 -0.10
N PRO A 52 -7.37 5.88 -0.96
CA PRO A 52 -7.48 7.33 -0.99
C PRO A 52 -8.83 7.77 -1.54
N THR A 53 -9.35 8.87 -1.04
CA THR A 53 -10.47 9.56 -1.68
C THR A 53 -9.92 10.35 -2.88
N PRO A 54 -10.37 10.08 -4.12
CA PRO A 54 -9.92 10.85 -5.27
C PRO A 54 -10.30 12.33 -5.13
N SER A 55 -9.34 13.23 -5.28
CA SER A 55 -9.52 14.67 -5.14
C SER A 55 -9.57 15.41 -6.47
N GLY A 56 -9.18 14.76 -7.57
CA GLY A 56 -9.12 15.35 -8.89
C GLY A 56 -10.45 15.32 -9.65
N LYS A 57 -10.63 16.25 -10.60
CA LYS A 57 -11.69 16.14 -11.60
C LYS A 57 -11.41 14.94 -12.49
N LEU A 58 -12.43 14.10 -12.68
CA LEU A 58 -12.33 12.97 -13.59
C LEU A 58 -12.38 13.48 -15.05
N THR A 59 -11.59 12.84 -15.90
CA THR A 59 -11.60 13.13 -17.35
C THR A 59 -13.01 12.94 -17.92
N VAL A 60 -13.43 13.88 -18.72
CA VAL A 60 -14.71 13.80 -19.46
C VAL A 60 -14.58 12.73 -20.54
N PRO A 61 -15.58 11.86 -20.74
CA PRO A 61 -15.58 10.92 -21.86
C PRO A 61 -15.47 11.66 -23.21
N PRO A 62 -14.84 11.04 -24.22
CA PRO A 62 -14.85 11.59 -25.57
C PRO A 62 -16.28 11.78 -26.08
N ALA A 63 -16.51 12.76 -26.95
CA ALA A 63 -17.80 13.02 -27.53
C ALA A 63 -18.32 11.78 -28.31
N GLY A 64 -19.58 11.44 -28.14
CA GLY A 64 -20.22 10.28 -28.79
C GLY A 64 -20.01 8.94 -28.07
N TYR A 65 -19.23 8.89 -26.99
CA TYR A 65 -19.06 7.68 -26.19
C TYR A 65 -19.93 7.70 -24.94
N VAL A 66 -20.62 6.58 -24.69
CA VAL A 66 -21.42 6.36 -23.48
C VAL A 66 -20.92 5.10 -22.75
N PRO A 67 -20.85 5.11 -21.42
CA PRO A 67 -20.45 3.93 -20.65
C PRO A 67 -21.57 2.89 -20.72
N VAL A 68 -21.22 1.65 -21.09
CA VAL A 68 -22.14 0.52 -21.20
C VAL A 68 -21.84 -0.62 -20.21
N TYR A 69 -20.65 -0.63 -19.64
CA TYR A 69 -20.19 -1.69 -18.75
C TYR A 69 -19.13 -1.18 -17.76
N ILE A 70 -19.11 -1.71 -16.54
CA ILE A 70 -18.07 -1.47 -15.55
C ILE A 70 -17.45 -2.82 -15.16
N SER A 71 -16.14 -2.92 -15.29
CA SER A 71 -15.33 -3.97 -14.68
C SER A 71 -14.56 -3.36 -13.52
N HIS A 72 -14.77 -3.86 -12.30
CA HIS A 72 -14.10 -3.41 -11.10
C HIS A 72 -13.28 -4.55 -10.49
N TYR A 73 -11.99 -4.31 -10.31
CA TYR A 73 -11.11 -5.19 -9.55
C TYR A 73 -10.57 -4.44 -8.34
N GLY A 74 -10.83 -4.94 -7.15
CA GLY A 74 -10.48 -4.27 -5.91
C GLY A 74 -9.82 -5.22 -4.91
N ARG A 75 -9.09 -4.63 -3.96
CA ARG A 75 -8.63 -5.31 -2.75
C ARG A 75 -9.71 -5.14 -1.67
N HIS A 76 -9.80 -6.07 -0.70
CA HIS A 76 -10.62 -5.86 0.50
C HIS A 76 -10.29 -4.51 1.17
N GLY A 77 -11.23 -3.94 1.90
CA GLY A 77 -11.05 -2.71 2.67
C GLY A 77 -10.02 -2.83 3.79
N SER A 78 -9.81 -1.76 4.53
CA SER A 78 -8.93 -1.75 5.69
C SER A 78 -9.33 -2.85 6.67
N ARG A 79 -8.34 -3.56 7.20
CA ARG A 79 -8.51 -4.67 8.13
C ARG A 79 -7.60 -4.55 9.33
N TYR A 80 -7.93 -5.24 10.41
CA TYR A 80 -6.99 -5.47 11.50
C TYR A 80 -5.80 -6.33 11.04
N LEU A 81 -4.68 -6.26 11.75
CA LEU A 81 -3.52 -7.11 11.46
C LEU A 81 -3.89 -8.57 11.63
N LEU A 82 -3.12 -9.46 11.00
CA LEU A 82 -3.48 -10.87 10.90
C LEU A 82 -3.23 -11.67 12.18
N SER A 83 -2.41 -11.14 13.08
CA SER A 83 -2.01 -11.80 14.31
C SER A 83 -1.94 -10.82 15.47
N GLY A 84 -2.28 -11.27 16.67
CA GLY A 84 -2.05 -10.51 17.90
C GLY A 84 -0.57 -10.18 18.12
N GLN A 85 0.34 -11.02 17.64
CA GLN A 85 1.78 -10.80 17.74
C GLN A 85 2.25 -9.57 16.94
N ASP A 86 1.55 -9.20 15.88
CA ASP A 86 1.86 -8.00 15.09
C ASP A 86 1.71 -6.71 15.92
N TYR A 87 0.89 -6.75 16.98
CA TYR A 87 0.72 -5.68 17.95
C TYR A 87 1.62 -5.87 19.19
N THR A 88 1.68 -7.08 19.73
CA THR A 88 2.35 -7.34 21.02
C THR A 88 3.87 -7.27 20.92
N ARG A 89 4.48 -7.69 19.80
CA ARG A 89 5.94 -7.62 19.63
C ARG A 89 6.50 -6.18 19.71
N PRO A 90 5.99 -5.21 18.93
CA PRO A 90 6.45 -3.83 19.06
C PRO A 90 6.12 -3.24 20.43
N LEU A 91 4.99 -3.63 21.03
CA LEU A 91 4.60 -3.18 22.35
C LEU A 91 5.61 -3.63 23.42
N GLN A 92 6.02 -4.90 23.41
CA GLN A 92 7.02 -5.45 24.33
C GLN A 92 8.38 -4.75 24.23
N VAL A 93 8.79 -4.33 23.01
CA VAL A 93 10.02 -3.57 22.82
C VAL A 93 9.93 -2.19 23.49
N LEU A 94 8.81 -1.49 23.28
CA LEU A 94 8.57 -0.18 23.86
C LEU A 94 8.43 -0.25 25.39
N GLU A 95 7.77 -1.26 25.92
CA GLU A 95 7.60 -1.48 27.37
C GLU A 95 8.94 -1.75 28.04
N ARG A 96 9.83 -2.54 27.42
CA ARG A 96 11.19 -2.72 27.94
C ARG A 96 12.00 -1.42 27.95
N ALA A 97 11.91 -0.64 26.88
CA ALA A 97 12.60 0.65 26.81
C ALA A 97 12.05 1.65 27.86
N ASP A 98 10.77 1.64 28.12
CA ASP A 98 10.12 2.46 29.14
C ASP A 98 10.56 2.05 30.54
N SER A 99 10.55 0.75 30.84
CA SER A 99 11.03 0.21 32.13
C SER A 99 12.51 0.51 32.40
N SER A 100 13.30 0.65 31.34
CA SER A 100 14.73 1.02 31.44
C SER A 100 14.95 2.55 31.49
N GLY A 101 13.89 3.35 31.45
CA GLY A 101 13.98 4.81 31.50
C GLY A 101 14.55 5.47 30.24
N VAL A 102 14.68 4.72 29.13
CA VAL A 102 15.28 5.23 27.86
C VAL A 102 14.24 5.56 26.78
N LEU A 103 12.95 5.38 27.08
CA LEU A 103 11.89 5.69 26.13
C LEU A 103 11.62 7.19 26.06
N SER A 104 11.64 7.77 24.88
CA SER A 104 11.28 9.19 24.66
C SER A 104 9.78 9.43 24.85
N ASP A 105 9.37 10.70 24.99
CA ASP A 105 7.93 11.08 25.05
C ASP A 105 7.18 10.62 23.81
N LYS A 106 7.78 10.73 22.63
CA LYS A 106 7.23 10.22 21.38
C LYS A 106 7.08 8.70 21.39
N GLY A 107 8.01 8.00 22.00
CA GLY A 107 7.94 6.55 22.23
C GLY A 107 6.74 6.18 23.13
N ARG A 108 6.55 6.90 24.23
CA ARG A 108 5.42 6.70 25.16
C ARG A 108 4.06 6.96 24.48
N GLU A 109 3.97 8.05 23.70
CA GLU A 109 2.78 8.32 22.88
C GLU A 109 2.46 7.17 21.92
N THR A 110 3.51 6.68 21.22
CA THR A 110 3.39 5.56 20.25
C THR A 110 2.97 4.28 20.95
N MET A 111 3.57 3.94 22.08
CA MET A 111 3.18 2.80 22.92
C MET A 111 1.72 2.86 23.31
N GLY A 112 1.23 4.02 23.73
CA GLY A 112 -0.18 4.24 24.06
C GLY A 112 -1.11 4.01 22.85
N LYS A 113 -0.71 4.44 21.66
CA LYS A 113 -1.46 4.18 20.41
C LYS A 113 -1.54 2.69 20.10
N ILE A 114 -0.42 1.97 20.18
CA ILE A 114 -0.37 0.52 19.93
C ILE A 114 -1.24 -0.25 20.94
N ARG A 115 -1.21 0.13 22.22
CA ARG A 115 -2.08 -0.49 23.25
C ARG A 115 -3.56 -0.33 22.89
N ARG A 116 -4.00 0.85 22.48
CA ARG A 116 -5.39 1.08 22.05
C ARG A 116 -5.75 0.26 20.82
N MET A 117 -4.87 0.23 19.80
CA MET A 117 -5.09 -0.58 18.59
C MET A 117 -5.19 -2.06 18.92
N TYR A 118 -4.34 -2.56 19.82
CA TYR A 118 -4.38 -3.95 20.26
C TYR A 118 -5.70 -4.28 20.98
N ALA A 119 -6.14 -3.44 21.91
CA ALA A 119 -7.38 -3.62 22.65
C ALA A 119 -8.60 -3.63 21.70
N GLU A 120 -8.66 -2.72 20.73
CA GLU A 120 -9.72 -2.65 19.73
C GLU A 120 -9.76 -3.88 18.82
N SER A 121 -8.58 -4.39 18.45
CA SER A 121 -8.43 -5.50 17.51
C SER A 121 -8.45 -6.89 18.19
N TYR A 122 -8.54 -6.95 19.49
CA TYR A 122 -8.41 -8.20 20.25
C TYR A 122 -9.41 -9.26 19.78
N LYS A 123 -8.91 -10.44 19.41
CA LYS A 123 -9.65 -11.55 18.80
C LYS A 123 -10.34 -11.24 17.44
N ARG A 124 -10.01 -10.12 16.82
CA ARG A 124 -10.55 -9.69 15.51
C ARG A 124 -9.48 -9.68 14.42
N TRP A 125 -8.51 -10.58 14.52
CA TRP A 125 -7.36 -10.65 13.62
C TRP A 125 -7.80 -10.89 12.19
N GLY A 126 -7.40 -9.97 11.30
CA GLY A 126 -7.71 -10.04 9.88
C GLY A 126 -9.15 -9.70 9.49
N GLU A 127 -10.02 -9.32 10.44
CA GLU A 127 -11.36 -8.83 10.15
C GLU A 127 -11.34 -7.47 9.47
N LEU A 128 -12.37 -7.21 8.67
CA LEU A 128 -12.61 -5.90 8.08
C LEU A 128 -12.90 -4.87 9.18
N THR A 129 -12.24 -3.72 9.13
CA THR A 129 -12.56 -2.62 10.05
C THR A 129 -13.81 -1.86 9.61
N PRO A 130 -14.48 -1.11 10.49
CA PRO A 130 -15.55 -0.20 10.10
C PRO A 130 -15.14 0.78 8.99
N LEU A 131 -13.90 1.29 9.04
CA LEU A 131 -13.32 2.12 7.98
C LEU A 131 -13.23 1.35 6.65
N GLY A 132 -12.83 0.08 6.69
CA GLY A 132 -12.75 -0.77 5.51
C GLY A 132 -14.12 -0.96 4.85
N ALA A 133 -15.16 -1.20 5.62
CA ALA A 133 -16.52 -1.30 5.12
C ALA A 133 -16.99 0.02 4.48
N GLU A 134 -16.72 1.16 5.13
CA GLU A 134 -17.10 2.47 4.60
C GLU A 134 -16.36 2.80 3.30
N HIS A 135 -15.09 2.43 3.16
CA HIS A 135 -14.37 2.60 1.88
C HIS A 135 -15.08 1.94 0.70
N HIS A 136 -15.55 0.70 0.85
CA HIS A 136 -16.25 -0.01 -0.21
C HIS A 136 -17.61 0.62 -0.54
N LYS A 137 -18.36 1.05 0.48
CA LYS A 137 -19.58 1.82 0.26
C LYS A 137 -19.32 3.11 -0.53
N GLN A 138 -18.24 3.82 -0.21
CA GLN A 138 -17.85 5.04 -0.93
C GLN A 138 -17.41 4.76 -2.37
N ILE A 139 -16.68 3.65 -2.61
CA ILE A 139 -16.32 3.23 -3.97
C ILE A 139 -17.57 2.94 -4.79
N ALA A 140 -18.48 2.14 -4.25
CA ALA A 140 -19.76 1.81 -4.92
C ALA A 140 -20.60 3.06 -5.21
N ARG A 141 -20.74 3.98 -4.24
CA ARG A 141 -21.45 5.26 -4.44
C ARG A 141 -20.81 6.11 -5.54
N ARG A 142 -19.47 6.15 -5.63
CA ARG A 142 -18.77 6.89 -6.70
C ARG A 142 -19.01 6.27 -8.06
N MET A 143 -18.96 4.94 -8.18
CA MET A 143 -19.28 4.24 -9.44
C MET A 143 -20.70 4.54 -9.88
N PHE A 144 -21.68 4.40 -8.99
CA PHE A 144 -23.08 4.68 -9.27
C PHE A 144 -23.31 6.14 -9.72
N LYS A 145 -22.72 7.11 -8.98
CA LYS A 145 -22.85 8.54 -9.33
C LYS A 145 -22.14 8.89 -10.64
N ARG A 146 -21.03 8.24 -10.95
CA ARG A 146 -20.22 8.53 -12.14
C ARG A 146 -20.81 7.93 -13.41
N PHE A 147 -21.44 6.77 -13.32
CA PHE A 147 -21.89 5.99 -14.46
C PHE A 147 -23.35 5.59 -14.32
N PRO A 148 -24.29 6.54 -14.14
CA PRO A 148 -25.68 6.22 -13.87
C PRO A 148 -26.36 5.46 -15.02
N SER A 149 -25.86 5.65 -16.26
CA SER A 149 -26.39 4.93 -17.43
C SER A 149 -26.15 3.42 -17.38
N VAL A 150 -25.08 2.97 -16.71
CA VAL A 150 -24.76 1.55 -16.55
C VAL A 150 -25.67 0.87 -15.54
N PHE A 151 -26.23 1.65 -14.60
CA PHE A 151 -27.10 1.15 -13.52
C PHE A 151 -28.59 1.47 -13.75
N ARG A 152 -28.99 1.76 -15.00
CA ARG A 152 -30.39 1.94 -15.36
C ARG A 152 -31.09 0.60 -15.40
N ASP A 153 -32.37 0.63 -15.04
CA ASP A 153 -33.24 -0.54 -15.08
C ASP A 153 -32.74 -1.70 -14.19
N SER A 154 -33.17 -2.90 -14.49
CA SER A 154 -32.70 -4.11 -13.80
C SER A 154 -31.41 -4.59 -14.43
N VAL A 155 -30.26 -4.25 -13.80
CA VAL A 155 -28.93 -4.70 -14.27
C VAL A 155 -28.45 -5.88 -13.44
N TRP A 156 -27.78 -6.81 -14.10
CA TRP A 156 -27.11 -7.92 -13.44
C TRP A 156 -25.76 -7.47 -12.94
N VAL A 157 -25.48 -7.66 -11.64
CA VAL A 157 -24.18 -7.43 -11.03
C VAL A 157 -23.56 -8.79 -10.70
N ASP A 158 -22.53 -9.18 -11.46
CA ASP A 158 -21.74 -10.38 -11.17
C ASP A 158 -20.60 -10.01 -10.20
N ALA A 159 -20.73 -10.42 -8.95
CA ALA A 159 -19.78 -10.13 -7.91
C ALA A 159 -19.05 -11.41 -7.47
N LYS A 160 -17.71 -11.38 -7.50
CA LYS A 160 -16.86 -12.51 -7.15
C LYS A 160 -15.79 -12.10 -6.14
N SER A 161 -15.53 -12.93 -5.15
CA SER A 161 -14.42 -12.74 -4.21
C SER A 161 -13.74 -14.06 -3.87
N THR A 162 -12.62 -13.99 -3.19
CA THR A 162 -12.05 -15.15 -2.49
C THR A 162 -12.93 -15.51 -1.30
N VAL A 163 -12.83 -16.74 -0.81
CA VAL A 163 -13.63 -17.27 0.32
C VAL A 163 -13.29 -16.65 1.68
N VAL A 164 -12.38 -15.69 1.73
CA VAL A 164 -12.00 -14.99 2.96
C VAL A 164 -13.08 -13.98 3.32
N ILE A 165 -13.61 -14.04 4.54
CA ILE A 165 -14.77 -13.24 5.00
C ILE A 165 -14.60 -11.75 4.72
N ARG A 166 -13.44 -11.15 5.01
CA ARG A 166 -13.21 -9.72 4.71
C ARG A 166 -13.30 -9.37 3.23
N CYS A 167 -13.00 -10.33 2.34
CA CYS A 167 -13.15 -10.12 0.89
C CYS A 167 -14.63 -10.18 0.49
N ILE A 168 -15.37 -11.15 1.02
CA ILE A 168 -16.82 -11.26 0.82
C ILE A 168 -17.56 -10.01 1.31
N LEU A 169 -17.20 -9.51 2.50
CA LEU A 169 -17.78 -8.29 3.07
C LEU A 169 -17.38 -6.99 2.35
N SER A 170 -16.37 -7.05 1.50
CA SER A 170 -15.90 -5.91 0.69
C SER A 170 -16.48 -5.91 -0.73
N MET A 171 -17.19 -6.96 -1.09
CA MET A 171 -17.86 -7.14 -2.37
C MET A 171 -19.19 -6.39 -2.42
#